data_f4fa4449b090b112b8e883c23df9f80b
#
_entry.id   f4fa4449b090b112b8e883c23df9f80b
#
_cell.length_a   1.000
_cell.length_b   1.000
_cell.length_c   1.000
_cell.angle_alpha   90.00
_cell.angle_beta   90.00
_cell.angle_gamma   90.00
#
_symmetry.space_group_name_H-M   'P 1'
#
loop_
_entity.id
_entity.type
_entity.pdbx_description
1 polymer ?
#
loop_
_entity_poly.entity_id
_entity_poly.type
_entity_poly.pdbx_seq_one_letter_code
_entity_poly.pdbx_strand_id
1 'polypeptide(L)'
;MQAIAAQLWTHFDTLYQQHIAQNPNEAVQAGQIALSFVVAGYDPGSRAGNLFAVDIPTPAAPTTPGRTSNSPGPWWIGQIDVIARIVNGYDPRIVTLPPLKAAHQTGTAATELSGLSYIIPWGTMTVQDAIDFAVGMIQITATIQKFTAGTVFQPGGLAGVGGPTDVAVVKPGAIVNWIRRKELHA
;
A
#
# COMPACT_ATOMS: atom_id res chain seq x y z
N MET A 1 -3.96 -6.78 17.39
CA MET A 1 -3.64 -5.80 16.31
C MET A 1 -4.84 -4.92 15.96
N GLN A 2 -6.05 -5.46 15.82
CA GLN A 2 -7.26 -4.67 15.51
C GLN A 2 -7.49 -3.51 16.49
N ALA A 3 -7.37 -3.74 17.80
CA ALA A 3 -7.55 -2.69 18.80
C ALA A 3 -6.56 -1.52 18.64
N ILE A 4 -5.31 -1.82 18.25
CA ILE A 4 -4.30 -0.79 17.99
C ILE A 4 -4.69 0.02 16.75
N ALA A 5 -5.11 -0.64 15.66
CA ALA A 5 -5.57 0.04 14.46
C ALA A 5 -6.79 0.94 14.75
N ALA A 6 -7.74 0.47 15.56
CA ALA A 6 -8.90 1.26 15.96
C ALA A 6 -8.53 2.47 16.82
N GLN A 7 -7.60 2.31 17.77
CA GLN A 7 -7.12 3.42 18.61
C GLN A 7 -6.41 4.50 17.78
N LEU A 8 -5.55 4.08 16.83
CA LEU A 8 -4.88 5.00 15.92
C LEU A 8 -5.89 5.72 15.03
N TRP A 9 -6.87 5.00 14.48
CA TRP A 9 -7.94 5.61 13.71
C TRP A 9 -8.67 6.68 14.54
N THR A 10 -9.14 6.35 15.73
CA THR A 10 -9.85 7.28 16.62
C THR A 10 -9.01 8.54 16.91
N HIS A 11 -7.73 8.35 17.19
CA HIS A 11 -6.83 9.47 17.50
C HIS A 11 -6.68 10.41 16.28
N PHE A 12 -6.33 9.87 15.13
CA PHE A 12 -6.07 10.68 13.95
C PHE A 12 -7.33 11.23 13.30
N ASP A 13 -8.46 10.51 13.35
CA ASP A 13 -9.74 11.06 12.89
C ASP A 13 -10.15 12.25 13.78
N THR A 14 -10.00 12.14 15.10
CA THR A 14 -10.26 13.26 16.00
C THR A 14 -9.40 14.49 15.66
N LEU A 15 -8.11 14.30 15.42
CA LEU A 15 -7.21 15.39 15.02
C LEU A 15 -7.61 15.99 13.67
N TYR A 16 -7.97 15.15 12.71
CA TYR A 16 -8.44 15.61 11.40
C TYR A 16 -9.72 16.45 11.53
N GLN A 17 -10.72 15.97 12.28
CA GLN A 17 -11.97 16.72 12.48
C GLN A 17 -11.74 18.06 13.18
N GLN A 18 -10.86 18.09 14.18
CA GLN A 18 -10.46 19.34 14.85
C GLN A 18 -9.77 20.32 13.86
N HIS A 19 -8.87 19.81 13.01
CA HIS A 19 -8.19 20.62 12.03
C HIS A 19 -9.18 21.20 11.01
N ILE A 20 -10.09 20.40 10.46
CA ILE A 20 -11.07 20.83 9.47
C ILE A 20 -12.09 21.80 10.06
N ALA A 21 -12.44 21.67 11.35
CA ALA A 21 -13.30 22.65 12.02
C ALA A 21 -12.67 24.06 12.04
N GLN A 22 -11.34 24.14 12.09
CA GLN A 22 -10.61 25.40 12.04
C GLN A 22 -10.25 25.84 10.61
N ASN A 23 -10.09 24.88 9.70
CA ASN A 23 -9.64 25.10 8.32
C ASN A 23 -10.57 24.39 7.32
N PRO A 24 -11.83 24.85 7.14
CA PRO A 24 -12.82 24.11 6.32
C PRO A 24 -12.41 23.91 4.86
N ASN A 25 -11.59 24.82 4.34
CA ASN A 25 -11.12 24.75 2.94
C ASN A 25 -10.07 23.65 2.71
N GLU A 26 -9.54 23.04 3.76
CA GLU A 26 -8.57 21.94 3.69
C GLU A 26 -9.23 20.58 3.79
N ALA A 27 -10.56 20.53 3.93
CA ALA A 27 -11.29 19.27 3.92
C ALA A 27 -11.15 18.57 2.58
N VAL A 28 -10.75 17.29 2.62
CA VAL A 28 -10.73 16.48 1.40
C VAL A 28 -12.15 16.22 0.90
N GLN A 29 -12.30 16.04 -0.40
CA GLN A 29 -13.60 15.72 -0.99
C GLN A 29 -14.11 14.35 -0.49
N ALA A 30 -15.42 14.16 -0.52
CA ALA A 30 -16.02 12.90 -0.11
C ALA A 30 -15.43 11.71 -0.87
N GLY A 31 -14.98 10.70 -0.15
CA GLY A 31 -14.31 9.52 -0.68
C GLY A 31 -12.81 9.67 -0.93
N GLN A 32 -12.24 10.85 -0.69
CA GLN A 32 -10.78 11.03 -0.68
C GLN A 32 -10.20 10.78 0.71
N ILE A 33 -8.92 10.40 0.74
CA ILE A 33 -8.16 10.10 1.96
C ILE A 33 -7.10 11.19 2.13
N ALA A 34 -7.11 11.83 3.30
CA ALA A 34 -6.09 12.82 3.67
C ALA A 34 -4.82 12.17 4.20
N LEU A 35 -4.97 11.08 4.96
CA LEU A 35 -3.89 10.36 5.61
C LEU A 35 -4.16 8.87 5.58
N SER A 36 -3.15 8.09 5.21
CA SER A 36 -3.20 6.63 5.24
C SER A 36 -1.94 6.06 5.86
N PHE A 37 -2.11 5.07 6.73
CA PHE A 37 -1.01 4.30 7.29
C PHE A 37 -1.37 2.83 7.48
N VAL A 38 -0.33 2.03 7.68
CA VAL A 38 -0.45 0.58 7.84
C VAL A 38 -0.07 0.20 9.27
N VAL A 39 -0.92 -0.59 9.89
CA VAL A 39 -0.64 -1.24 11.16
C VAL A 39 -0.42 -2.72 10.90
N ALA A 40 0.81 -3.19 11.07
CA ALA A 40 1.20 -4.57 10.82
C ALA A 40 1.79 -5.21 12.08
N GLY A 41 1.47 -6.47 12.32
CA GLY A 41 2.02 -7.20 13.46
C GLY A 41 1.28 -8.51 13.74
N TYR A 42 1.53 -9.01 14.94
CA TYR A 42 0.98 -10.28 15.43
C TYR A 42 0.19 -10.05 16.71
N ASP A 43 -0.93 -10.71 16.85
CA ASP A 43 -1.62 -10.77 18.14
C ASP A 43 -0.85 -11.68 19.12
N PRO A 44 -0.94 -11.45 20.44
CA PRO A 44 -0.25 -12.28 21.43
C PRO A 44 -0.56 -13.77 21.24
N GLY A 45 0.48 -14.60 21.17
CA GLY A 45 0.36 -16.03 20.98
C GLY A 45 0.03 -16.47 19.53
N SER A 46 -0.24 -15.53 18.62
CA SER A 46 -0.49 -15.83 17.21
C SER A 46 0.81 -15.95 16.42
N ARG A 47 0.83 -16.93 15.51
CA ARG A 47 1.84 -16.99 14.44
C ARG A 47 1.34 -16.38 13.12
N ALA A 48 0.06 -16.02 13.07
CA ALA A 48 -0.56 -15.36 11.94
C ALA A 48 -0.42 -13.84 12.10
N GLY A 49 0.30 -13.21 11.18
CA GLY A 49 0.40 -11.76 11.10
C GLY A 49 -0.85 -11.15 10.49
N ASN A 50 -1.22 -9.98 10.96
CA ASN A 50 -2.30 -9.16 10.44
C ASN A 50 -1.77 -7.81 9.98
N LEU A 51 -2.41 -7.25 8.97
CA LEU A 51 -2.08 -5.94 8.41
C LEU A 51 -3.39 -5.18 8.18
N PHE A 52 -3.51 -4.01 8.82
CA PHE A 52 -4.66 -3.13 8.69
C PHE A 52 -4.27 -1.86 7.97
N ALA A 53 -5.08 -1.42 6.99
CA ALA A 53 -5.04 -0.06 6.50
C ALA A 53 -5.86 0.82 7.44
N VAL A 54 -5.31 1.97 7.79
CA VAL A 54 -5.99 3.01 8.57
C VAL A 54 -6.03 4.25 7.71
N ASP A 55 -7.19 4.56 7.18
CA ASP A 55 -7.43 5.68 6.28
C ASP A 55 -8.26 6.76 7.00
N ILE A 56 -7.90 8.02 6.82
CA ILE A 56 -8.54 9.18 7.42
C ILE A 56 -8.87 10.21 6.32
N PRO A 57 -10.09 10.75 6.26
CA PRO A 57 -11.25 10.33 7.02
C PRO A 57 -11.90 9.07 6.44
N THR A 58 -12.46 8.24 7.31
CA THR A 58 -13.37 7.15 6.93
C THR A 58 -14.51 7.06 7.94
N PRO A 59 -15.67 6.48 7.57
CA PRO A 59 -16.83 6.43 8.48
C PRO A 59 -16.60 5.61 9.75
N ALA A 60 -15.64 4.69 9.74
CA ALA A 60 -15.36 3.82 10.86
C ALA A 60 -13.91 3.30 10.84
N ALA A 61 -13.44 2.90 12.02
CA ALA A 61 -12.17 2.20 12.17
C ALA A 61 -12.16 0.87 11.39
N PRO A 62 -10.99 0.41 10.93
CA PRO A 62 -10.87 -0.87 10.23
C PRO A 62 -11.21 -2.03 11.18
N THR A 63 -12.16 -2.87 10.79
CA THR A 63 -12.63 -4.03 11.57
C THR A 63 -12.04 -5.34 11.10
N THR A 64 -11.54 -5.39 9.89
CA THR A 64 -10.94 -6.59 9.27
C THR A 64 -9.54 -6.28 8.77
N PRO A 65 -8.59 -7.23 8.88
CA PRO A 65 -7.29 -7.03 8.29
C PRO A 65 -7.43 -7.02 6.75
N GLY A 66 -6.77 -6.06 6.11
CA GLY A 66 -6.65 -6.04 4.66
C GLY A 66 -5.84 -7.23 4.16
N ARG A 67 -4.96 -7.77 5.02
CA ARG A 67 -4.18 -8.98 4.73
C ARG A 67 -3.85 -9.78 5.99
N THR A 68 -3.81 -11.11 5.82
CA THR A 68 -3.43 -12.04 6.88
C THR A 68 -2.30 -12.94 6.38
N SER A 69 -1.61 -13.62 7.29
CA SER A 69 -0.53 -14.55 6.93
C SER A 69 -1.01 -15.80 6.16
N ASN A 70 -2.31 -16.08 6.15
CA ASN A 70 -2.89 -17.15 5.35
C ASN A 70 -2.95 -16.82 3.84
N SER A 71 -2.67 -15.57 3.48
CA SER A 71 -2.57 -15.10 2.10
C SER A 71 -1.22 -14.40 1.93
N PRO A 72 -0.10 -15.16 1.79
CA PRO A 72 1.21 -14.57 1.62
C PRO A 72 1.29 -13.72 0.36
N GLY A 73 2.09 -12.68 0.41
CA GLY A 73 2.31 -11.77 -0.70
C GLY A 73 2.45 -10.33 -0.24
N PRO A 74 2.82 -9.44 -1.15
CA PRO A 74 3.02 -8.05 -0.84
C PRO A 74 1.69 -7.31 -0.67
N TRP A 75 1.77 -6.22 0.05
CA TRP A 75 0.79 -5.16 0.03
C TRP A 75 1.51 -3.83 -0.11
N TRP A 76 1.03 -3.03 -1.02
CA TRP A 76 1.56 -1.69 -1.28
C TRP A 76 0.48 -0.64 -1.09
N ILE A 77 0.92 0.51 -0.62
CA ILE A 77 0.11 1.72 -0.53
C ILE A 77 0.88 2.90 -1.15
N GLY A 78 0.18 3.97 -1.46
CA GLY A 78 0.76 5.14 -2.10
C GLY A 78 0.90 4.96 -3.62
N GLN A 79 2.08 5.19 -4.15
CA GLN A 79 2.36 5.16 -5.60
C GLN A 79 2.53 3.73 -6.11
N ILE A 80 1.44 3.09 -6.46
CA ILE A 80 1.42 1.67 -6.81
C ILE A 80 1.47 1.37 -8.31
N ASP A 81 1.37 2.38 -9.15
CA ASP A 81 1.20 2.21 -10.60
C ASP A 81 2.37 1.49 -11.28
N VAL A 82 3.61 1.77 -10.87
CA VAL A 82 4.81 1.11 -11.40
C VAL A 82 4.85 -0.35 -10.96
N ILE A 83 4.66 -0.60 -9.66
CA ILE A 83 4.70 -1.95 -9.10
C ILE A 83 3.59 -2.83 -9.69
N ALA A 84 2.38 -2.28 -9.82
CA ALA A 84 1.25 -3.00 -10.39
C ALA A 84 1.53 -3.44 -11.83
N ARG A 85 2.13 -2.59 -12.66
CA ARG A 85 2.51 -2.95 -14.02
C ARG A 85 3.56 -4.06 -14.06
N ILE A 86 4.55 -3.99 -13.18
CA ILE A 86 5.61 -5.02 -13.13
C ILE A 86 5.03 -6.35 -12.68
N VAL A 87 4.31 -6.38 -11.57
CA VAL A 87 3.82 -7.65 -10.98
C VAL A 87 2.69 -8.26 -11.82
N ASN A 88 1.76 -7.45 -12.29
CA ASN A 88 0.62 -7.93 -13.08
C ASN A 88 0.96 -8.11 -14.58
N GLY A 89 2.10 -7.56 -15.05
CA GLY A 89 2.43 -7.56 -16.48
C GLY A 89 1.63 -6.55 -17.32
N TYR A 90 0.75 -5.79 -16.69
CA TYR A 90 -0.07 -4.76 -17.36
C TYR A 90 -0.46 -3.65 -16.37
N ASP A 91 -0.88 -2.51 -16.93
CA ASP A 91 -1.48 -1.43 -16.14
C ASP A 91 -2.91 -1.81 -15.74
N PRO A 92 -3.26 -1.91 -14.45
CA PRO A 92 -4.63 -2.26 -14.02
C PRO A 92 -5.72 -1.34 -14.59
N ARG A 93 -5.39 -0.11 -14.99
CA ARG A 93 -6.33 0.83 -15.59
C ARG A 93 -6.77 0.43 -17.01
N ILE A 94 -6.09 -0.51 -17.64
CA ILE A 94 -6.45 -1.00 -18.99
C ILE A 94 -7.89 -1.50 -19.04
N VAL A 95 -8.38 -2.09 -17.95
CA VAL A 95 -9.76 -2.60 -17.84
C VAL A 95 -10.82 -1.49 -17.78
N THR A 96 -10.42 -0.24 -17.56
CA THR A 96 -11.33 0.91 -17.57
C THR A 96 -11.49 1.51 -18.98
N LEU A 97 -10.62 1.12 -19.91
CA LEU A 97 -10.71 1.58 -21.29
C LEU A 97 -11.99 1.05 -21.96
N PRO A 98 -12.71 1.90 -22.73
CA PRO A 98 -14.02 1.53 -23.27
C PRO A 98 -14.05 0.18 -24.01
N PRO A 99 -13.06 -0.19 -24.84
CA PRO A 99 -13.06 -1.49 -25.54
C PRO A 99 -12.97 -2.70 -24.60
N LEU A 100 -12.34 -2.56 -23.44
CA LEU A 100 -12.09 -3.66 -22.51
C LEU A 100 -13.06 -3.66 -21.32
N LYS A 101 -13.76 -2.55 -21.07
CA LYS A 101 -14.66 -2.40 -19.92
C LYS A 101 -15.77 -3.44 -19.92
N ALA A 102 -16.39 -3.71 -21.06
CA ALA A 102 -17.46 -4.71 -21.18
C ALA A 102 -16.92 -6.12 -20.89
N ALA A 103 -15.77 -6.48 -21.48
CA ALA A 103 -15.13 -7.78 -21.25
C ALA A 103 -14.67 -7.94 -19.79
N HIS A 104 -14.25 -6.87 -19.16
CA HIS A 104 -13.90 -6.88 -17.73
C HIS A 104 -15.12 -7.10 -16.83
N GLN A 105 -16.26 -6.47 -17.13
CA GLN A 105 -17.50 -6.66 -16.38
C GLN A 105 -18.03 -8.10 -16.44
N THR A 106 -17.77 -8.82 -17.52
CA THR A 106 -18.09 -10.25 -17.65
C THR A 106 -17.05 -11.19 -17.05
N GLY A 107 -15.95 -10.66 -16.53
CA GLY A 107 -14.85 -11.43 -15.97
C GLY A 107 -13.86 -12.01 -17.01
N THR A 108 -14.17 -11.98 -18.29
CA THR A 108 -13.30 -12.54 -19.35
C THR A 108 -11.96 -11.84 -19.42
N ALA A 109 -11.94 -10.51 -19.44
CA ALA A 109 -10.69 -9.75 -19.49
C ALA A 109 -9.81 -9.98 -18.25
N ALA A 110 -10.40 -10.12 -17.05
CA ALA A 110 -9.64 -10.40 -15.85
C ALA A 110 -8.93 -11.76 -15.92
N THR A 111 -9.60 -12.79 -16.45
CA THR A 111 -9.03 -14.12 -16.63
C THR A 111 -7.89 -14.10 -17.64
N GLU A 112 -8.07 -13.47 -18.79
CA GLU A 112 -7.06 -13.38 -19.84
C GLU A 112 -5.85 -12.56 -19.40
N LEU A 113 -6.07 -11.40 -18.77
CA LEU A 113 -5.00 -10.54 -18.28
C LEU A 113 -4.22 -11.17 -17.11
N SER A 114 -4.84 -12.03 -16.32
CA SER A 114 -4.13 -12.74 -15.24
C SER A 114 -2.99 -13.63 -15.78
N GLY A 115 -3.09 -14.09 -17.02
CA GLY A 115 -2.03 -14.83 -17.71
C GLY A 115 -0.77 -14.01 -18.00
N LEU A 116 -0.83 -12.68 -17.90
CA LEU A 116 0.33 -11.79 -18.07
C LEU A 116 1.10 -11.57 -16.75
N SER A 117 0.50 -11.94 -15.63
CA SER A 117 1.11 -11.72 -14.31
C SER A 117 2.29 -12.67 -14.08
N TYR A 118 3.34 -12.16 -13.45
CA TYR A 118 4.42 -13.04 -12.99
C TYR A 118 3.93 -13.98 -11.91
N ILE A 119 4.29 -15.26 -12.04
CA ILE A 119 4.07 -16.26 -10.99
C ILE A 119 5.16 -16.08 -9.93
N ILE A 120 4.83 -15.40 -8.83
CA ILE A 120 5.78 -15.13 -7.75
C ILE A 120 5.45 -16.08 -6.58
N PRO A 121 6.38 -16.94 -6.16
CA PRO A 121 6.14 -17.94 -5.13
C PRO A 121 6.21 -17.32 -3.72
N TRP A 122 5.27 -16.44 -3.40
CA TRP A 122 5.26 -15.66 -2.14
C TRP A 122 5.43 -16.50 -0.87
N GLY A 123 4.85 -17.71 -0.87
CA GLY A 123 4.86 -18.60 0.31
C GLY A 123 6.21 -19.27 0.58
N THR A 124 7.14 -19.24 -0.37
CA THR A 124 8.46 -19.89 -0.28
C THR A 124 9.63 -18.90 -0.26
N MET A 125 9.35 -17.61 -0.33
CA MET A 125 10.37 -16.57 -0.19
C MET A 125 11.02 -16.62 1.18
N THR A 126 12.35 -16.50 1.21
CA THR A 126 13.05 -16.21 2.46
C THR A 126 12.76 -14.77 2.90
N VAL A 127 13.06 -14.46 4.17
CA VAL A 127 12.92 -13.07 4.65
C VAL A 127 13.82 -12.13 3.84
N GLN A 128 15.01 -12.58 3.44
CA GLN A 128 15.92 -11.78 2.62
C GLN A 128 15.36 -11.52 1.23
N ASP A 129 14.81 -12.54 0.57
CA ASP A 129 14.18 -12.38 -0.75
C ASP A 129 13.02 -11.37 -0.70
N ALA A 130 12.21 -11.44 0.36
CA ALA A 130 11.10 -10.50 0.56
C ALA A 130 11.58 -9.06 0.77
N ILE A 131 12.68 -8.87 1.51
CA ILE A 131 13.32 -7.56 1.70
C ILE A 131 13.86 -7.05 0.36
N ASP A 132 14.61 -7.86 -0.36
CA ASP A 132 15.24 -7.47 -1.62
C ASP A 132 14.18 -7.14 -2.67
N PHE A 133 13.11 -7.93 -2.73
CA PHE A 133 11.97 -7.64 -3.59
C PHE A 133 11.30 -6.30 -3.25
N ALA A 134 10.97 -6.08 -1.98
CA ALA A 134 10.30 -4.85 -1.55
C ALA A 134 11.16 -3.60 -1.80
N VAL A 135 12.45 -3.66 -1.46
CA VAL A 135 13.41 -2.57 -1.70
C VAL A 135 13.58 -2.32 -3.20
N GLY A 136 13.72 -3.39 -3.99
CA GLY A 136 13.83 -3.30 -5.45
C GLY A 136 12.63 -2.60 -6.08
N MET A 137 11.41 -2.97 -5.67
CA MET A 137 10.18 -2.34 -6.18
C MET A 137 10.10 -0.85 -5.84
N ILE A 138 10.49 -0.45 -4.62
CA ILE A 138 10.55 0.95 -4.22
C ILE A 138 11.58 1.71 -5.06
N GLN A 139 12.77 1.14 -5.27
CA GLN A 139 13.83 1.77 -6.06
C GLN A 139 13.45 1.94 -7.52
N ILE A 140 12.82 0.94 -8.14
CA ILE A 140 12.33 1.02 -9.51
C ILE A 140 11.27 2.12 -9.61
N THR A 141 10.32 2.17 -8.67
CA THR A 141 9.29 3.21 -8.64
C THR A 141 9.91 4.60 -8.55
N ALA A 142 10.85 4.80 -7.62
CA ALA A 142 11.56 6.07 -7.47
C ALA A 142 12.34 6.46 -8.73
N THR A 143 12.98 5.48 -9.38
CA THR A 143 13.71 5.71 -10.63
C THR A 143 12.79 6.14 -11.76
N ILE A 144 11.68 5.43 -11.95
CA ILE A 144 10.70 5.79 -12.99
C ILE A 144 10.15 7.19 -12.74
N GLN A 145 9.74 7.49 -11.50
CA GLN A 145 9.19 8.80 -11.17
C GLN A 145 10.19 9.95 -11.35
N LYS A 146 11.47 9.70 -11.11
CA LYS A 146 12.52 10.70 -11.35
C LYS A 146 12.59 11.16 -12.81
N PHE A 147 12.26 10.30 -13.76
CA PHE A 147 12.37 10.56 -15.19
C PHE A 147 11.03 10.76 -15.90
N THR A 148 9.93 10.77 -15.17
CA THR A 148 8.59 10.93 -15.73
C THR A 148 7.85 12.07 -15.04
N ALA A 149 7.03 12.79 -15.80
CA ALA A 149 6.11 13.81 -15.29
C ALA A 149 4.68 13.24 -15.14
N GLY A 150 4.57 12.08 -14.55
CA GLY A 150 3.30 11.35 -14.44
C GLY A 150 3.03 10.45 -15.64
N THR A 151 1.77 10.08 -15.85
CA THR A 151 1.32 9.31 -17.03
C THR A 151 0.54 10.21 -17.97
N VAL A 152 0.34 9.75 -19.22
CA VAL A 152 -0.50 10.49 -20.19
C VAL A 152 -1.91 10.75 -19.65
N PHE A 153 -2.45 9.85 -18.83
CA PHE A 153 -3.77 10.00 -18.20
C PHE A 153 -3.74 10.86 -16.93
N GLN A 154 -2.57 11.05 -16.34
CA GLN A 154 -2.36 11.87 -15.13
C GLN A 154 -1.04 12.63 -15.29
N PRO A 155 -1.02 13.66 -16.17
CA PRO A 155 0.18 14.49 -16.36
C PRO A 155 0.41 15.38 -15.13
N GLY A 156 1.66 15.72 -14.88
CA GLY A 156 2.04 16.62 -13.79
C GLY A 156 2.11 15.97 -12.40
N GLY A 157 2.10 14.64 -12.33
CA GLY A 157 2.34 13.93 -11.08
C GLY A 157 3.75 14.21 -10.55
N LEU A 158 3.84 14.77 -9.36
CA LEU A 158 5.13 14.96 -8.68
C LEU A 158 5.70 13.60 -8.26
N ALA A 159 7.04 13.49 -8.29
CA ALA A 159 7.72 12.33 -7.74
C ALA A 159 7.41 12.23 -6.23
N GLY A 160 6.61 11.23 -5.86
CA GLY A 160 6.20 11.00 -4.47
C GLY A 160 7.01 9.91 -3.76
N VAL A 161 7.85 9.19 -4.50
CA VAL A 161 8.69 8.11 -3.97
C VAL A 161 10.15 8.46 -4.19
N GLY A 162 10.93 8.45 -3.10
CA GLY A 162 12.37 8.75 -3.17
C GLY A 162 13.02 8.78 -1.80
N GLY A 163 14.30 9.11 -1.79
CA GLY A 163 15.11 9.12 -0.58
C GLY A 163 15.52 7.73 -0.08
N PRO A 164 16.16 7.64 1.08
CA PRO A 164 16.56 6.37 1.69
C PRO A 164 15.34 5.53 2.07
N THR A 165 15.41 4.22 1.82
CA THR A 165 14.36 3.27 2.18
C THR A 165 14.60 2.74 3.58
N ASP A 166 13.62 2.89 4.47
CA ASP A 166 13.60 2.23 5.77
C ASP A 166 13.14 0.78 5.60
N VAL A 167 13.75 -0.13 6.34
CA VAL A 167 13.41 -1.56 6.31
C VAL A 167 13.30 -2.09 7.72
N ALA A 168 12.14 -2.63 8.04
CA ALA A 168 11.88 -3.27 9.33
C ALA A 168 11.27 -4.67 9.13
N VAL A 169 11.65 -5.59 10.01
CA VAL A 169 11.09 -6.94 10.06
C VAL A 169 10.34 -7.12 11.36
N VAL A 170 9.08 -7.55 11.27
CA VAL A 170 8.24 -7.88 12.41
C VAL A 170 8.08 -9.40 12.47
N LYS A 171 8.37 -10.01 13.63
CA LYS A 171 8.26 -11.46 13.87
C LYS A 171 7.32 -11.73 15.04
N PRO A 172 6.67 -12.91 15.07
CA PRO A 172 5.84 -13.30 16.23
C PRO A 172 6.62 -13.26 17.54
N GLY A 173 6.07 -12.61 18.57
CA GLY A 173 6.67 -12.55 19.88
C GLY A 173 7.99 -11.76 20.00
N ALA A 174 8.37 -11.03 18.96
CA ALA A 174 9.60 -10.24 18.94
C ALA A 174 9.31 -8.75 18.80
N ILE A 175 10.30 -7.95 19.21
CA ILE A 175 10.29 -6.50 18.93
C ILE A 175 10.55 -6.29 17.45
N VAL A 176 10.10 -5.15 16.92
CA VAL A 176 10.42 -4.73 15.54
C VAL A 176 11.93 -4.69 15.34
N ASN A 177 12.43 -5.42 14.37
CA ASN A 177 13.84 -5.42 14.01
C ASN A 177 14.07 -4.49 12.81
N TRP A 178 14.74 -3.37 13.05
CA TRP A 178 15.17 -2.46 12.01
C TRP A 178 16.41 -3.03 11.31
N ILE A 179 16.26 -3.33 10.03
CA ILE A 179 17.37 -3.77 9.17
C ILE A 179 18.10 -2.55 8.61
N ARG A 180 17.35 -1.52 8.22
CA ARG A 180 17.87 -0.24 7.79
C ARG A 180 16.93 0.88 8.25
N ARG A 181 17.50 1.92 8.79
CA ARG A 181 16.77 3.13 9.21
C ARG A 181 17.52 4.35 8.72
N LYS A 182 16.82 5.28 8.11
CA LYS A 182 17.42 6.56 7.72
C LYS A 182 17.78 7.37 8.97
N GLU A 183 18.92 8.02 8.92
CA GLU A 183 19.30 8.98 9.92
C GLU A 183 18.59 10.31 9.63
N LEU A 184 17.95 10.85 10.63
CA LEU A 184 17.37 12.19 10.56
C LEU A 184 18.47 13.15 11.02
N HIS A 185 18.97 13.97 10.12
CA HIS A 185 19.87 15.07 10.45
C HIS A 185 19.02 16.29 10.73
N ALA A 186 19.18 16.86 11.92
CA ALA A 186 18.56 18.10 12.33
C ALA A 186 19.30 19.30 11.72
#